data_67d43d69f2d3857058f7c1c1b2d839d4
#
_entry.id   67d43d69f2d3857058f7c1c1b2d839d4
#
_cell.length_a   1.000
_cell.length_b   1.000
_cell.length_c   1.000
_cell.angle_alpha   90.00
_cell.angle_beta   90.00
_cell.angle_gamma   90.00
#
_symmetry.space_group_name_H-M   'P 1'
#
loop_
_entity.id
_entity.type
_entity.pdbx_description
1 polymer ?
#
loop_
_entity_poly.entity_id
_entity_poly.type
_entity_poly.pdbx_seq_one_letter_code
_entity_poly.pdbx_strand_id
1 'polypeptide(L)'
;MATNATARFDDGGAYESYIGRWSRLVAREFLPWLAVPAHAEWLDVCCGTGALTQTILATAQPASVRGIDLSPDVIEFARMHTADPRASFAVGDARALPELDAVCDAVVSGLAINFVPQPEKVAAELARVVRPGGIAAAYVWDYANGMRMMRYFWDAMVELDPGAEAQDGGKRFTLCAPEPLAALFASAGLRDVETRAIDVPTVFRDFDDYWTPFLSGQGAAPGYVASLSEERRTALRDLVHSRLPIAADGSISLTARAWAVKGIR
;
A
#
# COMPACT_ATOMS: atom_id res chain seq x y z
N MET A 1 18.23 -22.63 2.26
CA MET A 1 16.76 -22.39 2.31
C MET A 1 16.57 -20.98 2.85
N ALA A 2 16.32 -20.02 1.98
CA ALA A 2 16.08 -18.63 2.38
C ALA A 2 14.67 -18.56 2.97
N THR A 3 14.58 -18.26 4.26
CA THR A 3 13.32 -17.97 4.95
C THR A 3 12.73 -16.70 4.32
N ASN A 4 11.59 -16.84 3.67
CA ASN A 4 10.75 -15.73 3.23
C ASN A 4 10.34 -14.94 4.49
N ALA A 5 11.10 -13.89 4.82
CA ALA A 5 10.68 -12.92 5.81
C ALA A 5 9.51 -12.14 5.19
N THR A 6 8.30 -12.61 5.45
CA THR A 6 7.08 -11.82 5.27
C THR A 6 7.29 -10.53 6.05
N ALA A 7 7.23 -9.39 5.37
CA ALA A 7 7.28 -8.10 6.03
C ALA A 7 6.09 -8.03 7.03
N ARG A 8 6.38 -8.22 8.31
CA ARG A 8 5.39 -8.05 9.37
C ARG A 8 5.30 -6.58 9.69
N PHE A 9 4.13 -6.04 9.58
CA PHE A 9 3.75 -4.72 10.07
C PHE A 9 2.87 -4.90 11.30
N ASP A 10 3.49 -5.35 12.39
CA ASP A 10 2.77 -5.63 13.65
C ASP A 10 2.52 -4.35 14.48
N ASP A 11 3.14 -3.20 14.10
CA ASP A 11 2.96 -1.90 14.74
C ASP A 11 2.44 -0.88 13.72
N GLY A 12 1.16 -0.52 13.85
CA GLY A 12 0.50 0.48 13.00
C GLY A 12 1.16 1.85 13.07
N GLY A 13 1.76 2.24 14.21
CA GLY A 13 2.46 3.51 14.38
C GLY A 13 3.75 3.58 13.57
N ALA A 14 4.53 2.50 13.51
CA ALA A 14 5.75 2.43 12.71
C ALA A 14 5.45 2.45 11.21
N TYR A 15 4.38 1.79 10.77
CA TYR A 15 3.91 1.85 9.39
C TYR A 15 3.48 3.27 8.99
N GLU A 16 2.68 3.95 9.84
CA GLU A 16 2.21 5.31 9.58
C GLU A 16 3.37 6.31 9.45
N SER A 17 4.41 6.19 10.27
CA SER A 17 5.59 7.07 10.20
C SER A 17 6.49 6.77 8.99
N TYR A 18 6.46 5.54 8.46
CA TYR A 18 7.31 5.10 7.36
C TYR A 18 6.69 5.44 6.00
N ILE A 19 5.58 4.79 5.65
CA ILE A 19 4.93 4.93 4.33
C ILE A 19 3.46 5.35 4.47
N GLY A 20 2.84 5.07 5.59
CA GLY A 20 1.42 5.28 5.83
C GLY A 20 1.00 6.74 5.72
N ARG A 21 1.88 7.67 6.10
CA ARG A 21 1.61 9.13 6.03
C ARG A 21 1.22 9.62 4.63
N TRP A 22 1.62 8.91 3.57
CA TRP A 22 1.25 9.27 2.19
C TRP A 22 0.10 8.43 1.63
N SER A 23 -0.30 7.36 2.29
CA SER A 23 -1.39 6.49 1.83
C SER A 23 -2.71 7.24 1.64
N ARG A 24 -3.00 8.18 2.57
CA ARG A 24 -4.20 9.03 2.48
C ARG A 24 -4.18 10.00 1.30
N LEU A 25 -2.99 10.44 0.86
CA LEU A 25 -2.87 11.28 -0.34
C LEU A 25 -3.26 10.49 -1.58
N VAL A 26 -2.77 9.26 -1.71
CA VAL A 26 -3.15 8.36 -2.81
C VAL A 26 -4.65 8.07 -2.78
N ALA A 27 -5.22 7.76 -1.61
CA ALA A 27 -6.64 7.48 -1.47
C ALA A 27 -7.53 8.64 -1.95
N ARG A 28 -7.14 9.89 -1.67
CA ARG A 28 -7.88 11.09 -2.11
C ARG A 28 -7.91 11.28 -3.62
N GLU A 29 -6.89 10.82 -4.34
CA GLU A 29 -6.85 10.84 -5.81
C GLU A 29 -7.52 9.60 -6.41
N PHE A 30 -7.43 8.46 -5.71
CA PHE A 30 -7.99 7.19 -6.14
C PHE A 30 -9.52 7.18 -6.11
N LEU A 31 -10.14 7.62 -5.02
CA LEU A 31 -11.58 7.52 -4.83
C LEU A 31 -12.41 8.28 -5.87
N PRO A 32 -12.09 9.54 -6.24
CA PRO A 32 -12.81 10.24 -7.29
C PRO A 32 -12.71 9.57 -8.65
N TRP A 33 -11.57 8.91 -8.95
CA TRP A 33 -11.39 8.20 -10.21
C TRP A 33 -12.30 6.97 -10.35
N LEU A 34 -12.69 6.35 -9.22
CA LEU A 34 -13.63 5.24 -9.25
C LEU A 34 -15.03 5.66 -9.70
N ALA A 35 -15.41 6.90 -9.45
CA ALA A 35 -16.73 7.46 -9.77
C ALA A 35 -17.90 6.64 -9.16
N VAL A 36 -17.71 6.08 -7.96
CA VAL A 36 -18.75 5.34 -7.23
C VAL A 36 -19.80 6.34 -6.75
N PRO A 37 -21.11 6.07 -6.95
CA PRO A 37 -22.17 6.95 -6.50
C PRO A 37 -22.19 7.14 -4.96
N ALA A 38 -22.73 8.28 -4.51
CA ALA A 38 -23.01 8.48 -3.08
C ALA A 38 -23.99 7.41 -2.56
N HIS A 39 -23.92 7.15 -1.26
CA HIS A 39 -24.74 6.14 -0.57
C HIS A 39 -24.46 4.68 -1.03
N ALA A 40 -23.33 4.42 -1.65
CA ALA A 40 -22.88 3.09 -1.97
C ALA A 40 -22.41 2.32 -0.72
N GLU A 41 -22.50 1.00 -0.78
CA GLU A 41 -21.95 0.07 0.21
C GLU A 41 -20.53 -0.34 -0.21
N TRP A 42 -19.57 -0.09 0.67
CA TRP A 42 -18.15 -0.31 0.39
C TRP A 42 -17.56 -1.45 1.22
N LEU A 43 -16.64 -2.18 0.62
CA LEU A 43 -15.78 -3.12 1.30
C LEU A 43 -14.31 -2.73 1.08
N ASP A 44 -13.57 -2.52 2.18
CA ASP A 44 -12.12 -2.23 2.16
C ASP A 44 -11.35 -3.48 2.60
N VAL A 45 -10.71 -4.16 1.65
CA VAL A 45 -10.01 -5.44 1.84
C VAL A 45 -8.53 -5.20 2.11
N CYS A 46 -8.00 -5.83 3.15
CA CYS A 46 -6.70 -5.53 3.76
C CYS A 46 -6.67 -4.08 4.25
N CYS A 47 -7.68 -3.69 5.02
CA CYS A 47 -7.91 -2.29 5.41
C CYS A 47 -6.83 -1.71 6.33
N GLY A 48 -5.97 -2.53 6.91
CA GLY A 48 -4.92 -2.12 7.82
C GLY A 48 -5.49 -1.28 8.97
N THR A 49 -4.83 -0.17 9.29
CA THR A 49 -5.23 0.78 10.33
C THR A 49 -6.47 1.61 9.97
N GLY A 50 -7.10 1.35 8.80
CA GLY A 50 -8.32 2.02 8.36
C GLY A 50 -8.10 3.31 7.57
N ALA A 51 -6.89 3.57 7.05
CA ALA A 51 -6.58 4.81 6.33
C ALA A 51 -7.48 5.03 5.09
N LEU A 52 -7.69 3.97 4.27
CA LEU A 52 -8.59 4.05 3.12
C LEU A 52 -10.05 4.11 3.56
N THR A 53 -10.47 3.28 4.51
CA THR A 53 -11.82 3.32 5.13
C THR A 53 -12.17 4.74 5.60
N GLN A 54 -11.29 5.39 6.37
CA GLN A 54 -11.51 6.77 6.87
C GLN A 54 -11.60 7.77 5.72
N THR A 55 -10.82 7.59 4.66
CA THR A 55 -10.86 8.48 3.49
C THR A 55 -12.17 8.31 2.72
N ILE A 56 -12.70 7.07 2.56
CA ILE A 56 -14.01 6.79 1.98
C ILE A 56 -15.12 7.49 2.78
N LEU A 57 -15.11 7.33 4.12
CA LEU A 57 -16.08 7.97 5.01
C LEU A 57 -16.09 9.50 4.87
N ALA A 58 -14.91 10.09 4.74
CA ALA A 58 -14.75 11.55 4.66
C ALA A 58 -15.12 12.13 3.28
N THR A 59 -14.96 11.36 2.18
CA THR A 59 -15.01 11.94 0.83
C THR A 59 -16.07 11.33 -0.09
N ALA A 60 -16.47 10.07 0.11
CA ALA A 60 -17.35 9.36 -0.82
C ALA A 60 -18.84 9.31 -0.39
N GLN A 61 -19.19 9.86 0.78
CA GLN A 61 -20.55 9.81 1.33
C GLN A 61 -21.16 8.39 1.28
N PRO A 62 -20.50 7.36 1.82
CA PRO A 62 -20.96 5.99 1.74
C PRO A 62 -22.23 5.76 2.59
N ALA A 63 -23.05 4.77 2.24
CA ALA A 63 -24.08 4.22 3.14
C ALA A 63 -23.41 3.45 4.28
N SER A 64 -22.41 2.62 3.93
CA SER A 64 -21.60 1.88 4.89
C SER A 64 -20.20 1.59 4.32
N VAL A 65 -19.22 1.39 5.21
CA VAL A 65 -17.89 0.90 4.86
C VAL A 65 -17.55 -0.25 5.81
N ARG A 66 -17.22 -1.40 5.26
CA ARG A 66 -16.71 -2.53 6.03
C ARG A 66 -15.23 -2.75 5.72
N GLY A 67 -14.37 -2.68 6.74
CA GLY A 67 -12.96 -3.01 6.65
C GLY A 67 -12.70 -4.47 7.04
N ILE A 68 -11.89 -5.19 6.25
CA ILE A 68 -11.44 -6.55 6.55
C ILE A 68 -9.93 -6.60 6.50
N ASP A 69 -9.31 -7.16 7.54
CA ASP A 69 -7.87 -7.43 7.58
C ASP A 69 -7.60 -8.76 8.28
N LEU A 70 -6.48 -9.39 7.99
CA LEU A 70 -6.09 -10.68 8.58
C LEU A 70 -5.64 -10.53 10.04
N SER A 71 -5.12 -9.36 10.44
CA SER A 71 -4.55 -9.11 11.77
C SER A 71 -5.61 -8.63 12.76
N PRO A 72 -5.88 -9.38 13.85
CA PRO A 72 -6.79 -8.94 14.91
C PRO A 72 -6.37 -7.62 15.55
N ASP A 73 -5.06 -7.42 15.78
CA ASP A 73 -4.53 -6.24 16.47
C ASP A 73 -4.73 -4.97 15.62
N VAL A 74 -4.53 -5.11 14.30
CA VAL A 74 -4.76 -4.02 13.35
C VAL A 74 -6.25 -3.66 13.24
N ILE A 75 -7.13 -4.66 13.27
CA ILE A 75 -8.58 -4.47 13.29
C ILE A 75 -9.03 -3.78 14.56
N GLU A 76 -8.48 -4.14 15.71
CA GLU A 76 -8.78 -3.47 16.98
C GLU A 76 -8.33 -2.00 16.94
N PHE A 77 -7.13 -1.75 16.43
CA PHE A 77 -6.64 -0.39 16.22
C PHE A 77 -7.58 0.42 15.32
N ALA A 78 -7.99 -0.13 14.17
CA ALA A 78 -8.90 0.54 13.25
C ALA A 78 -10.25 0.88 13.90
N ARG A 79 -10.82 -0.03 14.71
CA ARG A 79 -12.06 0.20 15.47
C ARG A 79 -11.92 1.35 16.47
N MET A 80 -10.81 1.40 17.22
CA MET A 80 -10.57 2.44 18.22
C MET A 80 -10.39 3.83 17.58
N HIS A 81 -9.87 3.89 16.35
CA HIS A 81 -9.52 5.14 15.69
C HIS A 81 -10.51 5.58 14.60
N THR A 82 -11.63 4.84 14.44
CA THR A 82 -12.67 5.19 13.46
C THR A 82 -14.03 5.26 14.15
N ALA A 83 -14.34 6.42 14.71
CA ALA A 83 -15.61 6.67 15.44
C ALA A 83 -16.72 7.17 14.49
N ASP A 84 -17.05 6.36 13.47
CA ASP A 84 -18.14 6.65 12.51
C ASP A 84 -19.12 5.46 12.48
N PRO A 85 -20.43 5.67 12.74
CA PRO A 85 -21.41 4.58 12.80
C PRO A 85 -21.59 3.85 11.47
N ARG A 86 -21.15 4.43 10.35
CA ARG A 86 -21.18 3.78 9.03
C ARG A 86 -20.01 2.80 8.85
N ALA A 87 -19.00 2.83 9.72
CA ALA A 87 -17.84 1.94 9.65
C ALA A 87 -18.05 0.68 10.48
N SER A 88 -17.60 -0.44 9.95
CA SER A 88 -17.45 -1.70 10.68
C SER A 88 -16.18 -2.41 10.28
N PHE A 89 -15.62 -3.22 11.19
CA PHE A 89 -14.35 -3.92 10.92
C PHE A 89 -14.45 -5.38 11.35
N ALA A 90 -13.86 -6.28 10.56
CA ALA A 90 -13.83 -7.70 10.86
C ALA A 90 -12.48 -8.32 10.51
N VAL A 91 -12.09 -9.36 11.23
CA VAL A 91 -10.93 -10.19 10.88
C VAL A 91 -11.34 -11.14 9.76
N GLY A 92 -10.52 -11.22 8.70
CA GLY A 92 -10.75 -12.13 7.58
C GLY A 92 -9.56 -12.21 6.62
N ASP A 93 -9.49 -13.32 5.90
CA ASP A 93 -8.47 -13.54 4.87
C ASP A 93 -8.98 -13.00 3.52
N ALA A 94 -8.21 -12.12 2.89
CA ALA A 94 -8.53 -11.57 1.57
C ALA A 94 -8.67 -12.64 0.47
N ARG A 95 -8.09 -13.83 0.66
CA ARG A 95 -8.17 -14.97 -0.27
C ARG A 95 -9.44 -15.81 -0.10
N ALA A 96 -10.20 -15.57 0.96
CA ALA A 96 -11.45 -16.25 1.29
C ALA A 96 -12.27 -15.33 2.21
N LEU A 97 -12.85 -14.29 1.62
CA LEU A 97 -13.57 -13.26 2.38
C LEU A 97 -14.80 -13.85 3.08
N PRO A 98 -15.05 -13.49 4.35
CA PRO A 98 -16.22 -13.95 5.11
C PRO A 98 -17.52 -13.24 4.67
N GLU A 99 -17.61 -12.87 3.41
CA GLU A 99 -18.71 -12.15 2.79
C GLU A 99 -19.47 -13.01 1.80
N LEU A 100 -20.77 -12.76 1.68
CA LEU A 100 -21.58 -13.38 0.63
C LEU A 100 -21.25 -12.79 -0.75
N ASP A 101 -21.71 -13.45 -1.81
CA ASP A 101 -21.59 -12.95 -3.17
C ASP A 101 -22.43 -11.68 -3.36
N ALA A 102 -21.93 -10.73 -4.14
CA ALA A 102 -22.67 -9.56 -4.59
C ALA A 102 -23.27 -8.70 -3.44
N VAL A 103 -22.48 -8.43 -2.40
CA VAL A 103 -22.96 -7.71 -1.19
C VAL A 103 -22.64 -6.23 -1.19
N CYS A 104 -21.67 -5.75 -2.00
CA CYS A 104 -21.28 -4.34 -2.01
C CYS A 104 -21.29 -3.73 -3.41
N ASP A 105 -21.41 -2.41 -3.49
CA ASP A 105 -21.37 -1.66 -4.74
C ASP A 105 -19.93 -1.39 -5.20
N ALA A 106 -19.03 -1.24 -4.22
CA ALA A 106 -17.60 -1.07 -4.47
C ALA A 106 -16.77 -1.89 -3.48
N VAL A 107 -15.77 -2.61 -4.00
CA VAL A 107 -14.76 -3.29 -3.20
C VAL A 107 -13.39 -2.72 -3.57
N VAL A 108 -12.62 -2.36 -2.55
CA VAL A 108 -11.31 -1.72 -2.74
C VAL A 108 -10.23 -2.36 -1.89
N SER A 109 -8.98 -2.21 -2.32
CA SER A 109 -7.80 -2.59 -1.52
C SER A 109 -6.67 -1.58 -1.74
N GLY A 110 -6.15 -1.01 -0.67
CA GLY A 110 -5.09 0.00 -0.72
C GLY A 110 -3.74 -0.51 -0.26
N LEU A 111 -2.72 -0.50 -1.13
CA LEU A 111 -1.30 -0.77 -0.84
C LEU A 111 -1.01 -2.15 -0.23
N ALA A 112 -1.84 -3.16 -0.47
CA ALA A 112 -1.77 -4.43 0.23
C ALA A 112 -1.66 -5.66 -0.67
N ILE A 113 -2.36 -5.73 -1.81
CA ILE A 113 -2.52 -6.98 -2.59
C ILE A 113 -1.20 -7.58 -3.07
N ASN A 114 -0.15 -6.78 -3.24
CA ASN A 114 1.19 -7.24 -3.62
C ASN A 114 1.92 -8.01 -2.50
N PHE A 115 1.44 -7.91 -1.26
CA PHE A 115 1.98 -8.67 -0.12
C PHE A 115 1.22 -9.96 0.15
N VAL A 116 0.01 -10.10 -0.40
CA VAL A 116 -0.82 -11.29 -0.18
C VAL A 116 -0.35 -12.43 -1.09
N PRO A 117 -0.02 -13.62 -0.54
CA PRO A 117 0.25 -14.78 -1.36
C PRO A 117 -0.97 -15.16 -2.20
N GLN A 118 -0.76 -15.60 -3.44
CA GLN A 118 -1.84 -15.98 -4.36
C GLN A 118 -2.80 -14.81 -4.64
N PRO A 119 -2.31 -13.68 -5.19
CA PRO A 119 -3.12 -12.49 -5.47
C PRO A 119 -4.28 -12.77 -6.44
N GLU A 120 -4.21 -13.82 -7.24
CA GLU A 120 -5.30 -14.30 -8.09
C GLU A 120 -6.54 -14.72 -7.28
N LYS A 121 -6.36 -15.27 -6.08
CA LYS A 121 -7.49 -15.57 -5.19
C LYS A 121 -8.10 -14.30 -4.63
N VAL A 122 -7.26 -13.31 -4.29
CA VAL A 122 -7.77 -12.01 -3.83
C VAL A 122 -8.60 -11.36 -4.94
N ALA A 123 -8.10 -11.29 -6.16
CA ALA A 123 -8.83 -10.69 -7.28
C ALA A 123 -10.16 -11.42 -7.56
N ALA A 124 -10.18 -12.76 -7.47
CA ALA A 124 -11.40 -13.55 -7.59
C ALA A 124 -12.42 -13.23 -6.48
N GLU A 125 -11.97 -13.05 -5.23
CA GLU A 125 -12.82 -12.66 -4.11
C GLU A 125 -13.36 -11.24 -4.28
N LEU A 126 -12.54 -10.27 -4.71
CA LEU A 126 -13.00 -8.92 -5.03
C LEU A 126 -14.11 -8.97 -6.10
N ALA A 127 -13.90 -9.75 -7.18
CA ALA A 127 -14.92 -9.93 -8.21
C ALA A 127 -16.18 -10.64 -7.69
N ARG A 128 -16.07 -11.59 -6.75
CA ARG A 128 -17.20 -12.33 -6.19
C ARG A 128 -18.10 -11.45 -5.33
N VAL A 129 -17.50 -10.65 -4.44
CA VAL A 129 -18.24 -9.89 -3.43
C VAL A 129 -18.89 -8.62 -3.97
N VAL A 130 -18.35 -8.04 -5.04
CA VAL A 130 -18.95 -6.86 -5.66
C VAL A 130 -20.17 -7.24 -6.48
N ARG A 131 -21.23 -6.42 -6.49
CA ARG A 131 -22.46 -6.62 -7.25
C ARG A 131 -22.22 -6.56 -8.76
N PRO A 132 -23.05 -7.22 -9.59
CA PRO A 132 -23.05 -6.98 -11.02
C PRO A 132 -23.20 -5.49 -11.36
N GLY A 133 -22.29 -4.94 -12.16
CA GLY A 133 -22.20 -3.51 -12.45
C GLY A 133 -21.45 -2.69 -11.40
N GLY A 134 -21.06 -3.27 -10.27
CA GLY A 134 -20.26 -2.64 -9.25
C GLY A 134 -18.77 -2.65 -9.58
N ILE A 135 -17.96 -1.95 -8.78
CA ILE A 135 -16.55 -1.67 -9.03
C ILE A 135 -15.67 -2.46 -8.07
N ALA A 136 -14.74 -3.25 -8.61
CA ALA A 136 -13.58 -3.76 -7.89
C ALA A 136 -12.36 -2.93 -8.25
N ALA A 137 -11.58 -2.47 -7.24
CA ALA A 137 -10.42 -1.64 -7.48
C ALA A 137 -9.32 -1.84 -6.44
N ALA A 138 -8.07 -1.56 -6.84
CA ALA A 138 -6.94 -1.59 -5.92
C ALA A 138 -5.87 -0.59 -6.35
N TYR A 139 -4.94 -0.29 -5.44
CA TYR A 139 -3.71 0.40 -5.78
C TYR A 139 -2.52 -0.14 -4.97
N VAL A 140 -1.34 -0.10 -5.58
CA VAL A 140 -0.07 -0.55 -5.00
C VAL A 140 1.02 0.46 -5.31
N TRP A 141 2.06 0.54 -4.44
CA TRP A 141 3.21 1.40 -4.74
C TRP A 141 4.00 0.91 -5.95
N ASP A 142 4.48 1.85 -6.79
CA ASP A 142 5.46 1.59 -7.85
C ASP A 142 6.87 1.46 -7.22
N TYR A 143 7.18 0.29 -6.67
CA TYR A 143 8.48 0.03 -6.05
C TYR A 143 9.64 0.05 -7.03
N ALA A 144 9.38 -0.25 -8.32
CA ALA A 144 10.43 -0.33 -9.32
C ALA A 144 10.97 1.05 -9.72
N ASN A 145 10.11 2.06 -9.81
CA ASN A 145 10.50 3.35 -10.36
C ASN A 145 9.93 4.56 -9.59
N GLY A 146 8.64 4.53 -9.27
CA GLY A 146 7.89 5.71 -8.84
C GLY A 146 8.00 6.02 -7.36
N MET A 147 8.34 5.07 -6.51
CA MET A 147 8.50 5.31 -5.07
C MET A 147 9.90 5.84 -4.77
N ARG A 148 10.13 7.15 -5.04
CA ARG A 148 11.46 7.77 -5.05
C ARG A 148 12.22 7.61 -3.74
N MET A 149 11.53 7.72 -2.58
CA MET A 149 12.15 7.45 -1.27
C MET A 149 12.85 6.09 -1.24
N MET A 150 12.17 5.04 -1.72
CA MET A 150 12.71 3.69 -1.74
C MET A 150 13.78 3.50 -2.80
N ARG A 151 13.67 4.20 -3.94
CA ARG A 151 14.69 4.12 -5.00
C ARG A 151 16.03 4.70 -4.55
N TYR A 152 16.05 5.89 -3.93
CA TYR A 152 17.28 6.44 -3.38
C TYR A 152 17.96 5.49 -2.38
N PHE A 153 17.17 4.81 -1.57
CA PHE A 153 17.68 3.80 -0.62
C PHE A 153 18.24 2.57 -1.33
N TRP A 154 17.41 1.89 -2.17
CA TRP A 154 17.82 0.63 -2.79
C TRP A 154 18.93 0.79 -3.82
N ASP A 155 18.95 1.88 -4.60
CA ASP A 155 20.00 2.15 -5.57
C ASP A 155 21.35 2.38 -4.87
N ALA A 156 21.36 3.05 -3.72
CA ALA A 156 22.56 3.20 -2.90
C ALA A 156 22.99 1.86 -2.26
N MET A 157 22.02 1.10 -1.76
CA MET A 157 22.27 -0.18 -1.11
C MET A 157 22.87 -1.21 -2.06
N VAL A 158 22.31 -1.34 -3.27
CA VAL A 158 22.79 -2.28 -4.30
C VAL A 158 24.19 -1.89 -4.80
N GLU A 159 24.52 -0.60 -4.82
CA GLU A 159 25.88 -0.15 -5.15
C GLU A 159 26.91 -0.58 -4.10
N LEU A 160 26.55 -0.50 -2.82
CA LEU A 160 27.44 -0.93 -1.72
C LEU A 160 27.48 -2.46 -1.55
N ASP A 161 26.39 -3.12 -1.85
CA ASP A 161 26.22 -4.57 -1.76
C ASP A 161 25.33 -5.09 -2.88
N PRO A 162 25.90 -5.53 -4.01
CA PRO A 162 25.11 -6.08 -5.12
C PRO A 162 24.22 -7.26 -4.72
N GLY A 163 24.56 -8.01 -3.65
CA GLY A 163 23.71 -9.08 -3.11
C GLY A 163 22.38 -8.61 -2.53
N ALA A 164 22.28 -7.31 -2.19
CA ALA A 164 21.04 -6.71 -1.70
C ALA A 164 19.94 -6.56 -2.77
N GLU A 165 20.28 -6.68 -4.06
CA GLU A 165 19.29 -6.59 -5.16
C GLU A 165 18.13 -7.58 -4.97
N ALA A 166 18.38 -8.76 -4.40
CA ALA A 166 17.35 -9.75 -4.11
C ALA A 166 16.32 -9.29 -3.07
N GLN A 167 16.63 -8.27 -2.28
CA GLN A 167 15.73 -7.68 -1.27
C GLN A 167 14.98 -6.47 -1.81
N ASP A 168 15.40 -5.90 -2.94
CA ASP A 168 14.77 -4.72 -3.54
C ASP A 168 13.31 -5.02 -3.91
N GLY A 169 12.40 -4.24 -3.32
CA GLY A 169 10.96 -4.33 -3.62
C GLY A 169 10.63 -4.12 -5.09
N GLY A 170 11.42 -3.31 -5.81
CA GLY A 170 11.27 -3.11 -7.25
C GLY A 170 11.53 -4.36 -8.08
N LYS A 171 12.32 -5.29 -7.58
CA LYS A 171 12.58 -6.61 -8.22
C LYS A 171 11.61 -7.68 -7.73
N ARG A 172 11.22 -7.62 -6.47
CA ARG A 172 10.40 -8.65 -5.80
C ARG A 172 8.91 -8.53 -6.12
N PHE A 173 8.39 -7.32 -6.23
CA PHE A 173 6.95 -7.08 -6.40
C PHE A 173 6.58 -6.84 -7.86
N THR A 174 6.64 -7.91 -8.67
CA THR A 174 6.32 -7.85 -10.10
C THR A 174 4.87 -7.45 -10.39
N LEU A 175 3.97 -7.60 -9.42
CA LEU A 175 2.58 -7.14 -9.52
C LEU A 175 2.47 -5.61 -9.50
N CYS A 176 3.48 -4.90 -8.99
CA CYS A 176 3.44 -3.44 -8.80
C CYS A 176 3.72 -2.65 -10.10
N ALA A 177 3.05 -3.03 -11.18
CA ALA A 177 3.11 -2.39 -12.50
C ALA A 177 1.72 -2.44 -13.17
N PRO A 178 1.41 -1.54 -14.13
CA PRO A 178 0.07 -1.42 -14.70
C PRO A 178 -0.38 -2.67 -15.46
N GLU A 179 0.50 -3.28 -16.26
CA GLU A 179 0.14 -4.45 -17.08
C GLU A 179 -0.15 -5.70 -16.23
N PRO A 180 0.67 -6.10 -15.22
CA PRO A 180 0.34 -7.19 -14.31
C PRO A 180 -0.94 -6.97 -13.50
N LEU A 181 -1.19 -5.74 -13.04
CA LEU A 181 -2.43 -5.41 -12.34
C LEU A 181 -3.65 -5.55 -13.24
N ALA A 182 -3.59 -5.03 -14.47
CA ALA A 182 -4.67 -5.18 -15.44
C ALA A 182 -4.94 -6.66 -15.77
N ALA A 183 -3.89 -7.43 -16.00
CA ALA A 183 -4.00 -8.88 -16.28
C ALA A 183 -4.62 -9.62 -15.09
N LEU A 184 -4.24 -9.28 -13.85
CA LEU A 184 -4.81 -9.88 -12.64
C LEU A 184 -6.32 -9.65 -12.55
N PHE A 185 -6.78 -8.42 -12.76
CA PHE A 185 -8.19 -8.05 -12.68
C PHE A 185 -9.00 -8.68 -13.85
N ALA A 186 -8.46 -8.65 -15.05
CA ALA A 186 -9.09 -9.30 -16.22
C ALA A 186 -9.23 -10.82 -16.00
N SER A 187 -8.22 -11.49 -15.43
CA SER A 187 -8.26 -12.92 -15.14
C SER A 187 -9.33 -13.31 -14.11
N ALA A 188 -9.71 -12.38 -13.24
CA ALA A 188 -10.81 -12.54 -12.28
C ALA A 188 -12.21 -12.35 -12.90
N GLY A 189 -12.31 -12.10 -14.22
CA GLY A 189 -13.57 -11.90 -14.93
C GLY A 189 -14.13 -10.49 -14.86
N LEU A 190 -13.34 -9.52 -14.35
CA LEU A 190 -13.72 -8.11 -14.37
C LEU A 190 -13.58 -7.55 -15.79
N ARG A 191 -14.52 -6.68 -16.17
CA ARG A 191 -14.59 -6.01 -17.47
C ARG A 191 -14.15 -4.56 -17.37
N ASP A 192 -13.91 -3.92 -18.51
CA ASP A 192 -13.53 -2.51 -18.60
C ASP A 192 -12.38 -2.17 -17.66
N VAL A 193 -11.36 -3.04 -17.66
CA VAL A 193 -10.22 -2.90 -16.76
C VAL A 193 -9.36 -1.72 -17.16
N GLU A 194 -9.21 -0.76 -16.27
CA GLU A 194 -8.39 0.42 -16.45
C GLU A 194 -7.29 0.50 -15.39
N THR A 195 -6.12 0.99 -15.78
CA THR A 195 -5.03 1.32 -14.85
C THR A 195 -4.70 2.81 -14.91
N ARG A 196 -4.24 3.36 -13.77
CA ARG A 196 -3.87 4.77 -13.65
C ARG A 196 -2.66 4.93 -12.74
N ALA A 197 -1.72 5.80 -13.12
CA ALA A 197 -0.69 6.30 -12.23
C ALA A 197 -1.26 7.39 -11.32
N ILE A 198 -0.99 7.31 -10.03
CA ILE A 198 -1.30 8.34 -9.03
C ILE A 198 0.01 8.78 -8.42
N ASP A 199 0.44 10.00 -8.72
CA ASP A 199 1.66 10.59 -8.18
C ASP A 199 1.29 11.53 -7.02
N VAL A 200 1.95 11.33 -5.87
CA VAL A 200 1.75 12.18 -4.69
C VAL A 200 3.07 12.77 -4.21
N PRO A 201 3.06 14.00 -3.68
CA PRO A 201 4.26 14.57 -3.09
C PRO A 201 4.63 13.85 -1.80
N THR A 202 5.93 13.60 -1.61
CA THR A 202 6.50 13.08 -0.38
C THR A 202 7.57 14.03 0.12
N VAL A 203 7.19 14.88 1.08
CA VAL A 203 8.06 15.92 1.60
C VAL A 203 8.59 15.50 2.97
N PHE A 204 9.89 15.65 3.15
CA PHE A 204 10.61 15.45 4.42
C PHE A 204 11.15 16.79 4.88
N ARG A 205 11.08 17.06 6.17
CA ARG A 205 11.58 18.30 6.78
C ARG A 205 13.09 18.44 6.64
N ASP A 206 13.78 17.30 6.79
CA ASP A 206 15.24 17.19 6.77
C ASP A 206 15.67 15.74 6.47
N PHE A 207 16.96 15.49 6.46
CA PHE A 207 17.50 14.15 6.23
C PHE A 207 17.13 13.16 7.36
N ASP A 208 17.03 13.59 8.58
CA ASP A 208 16.68 12.70 9.69
C ASP A 208 15.21 12.26 9.58
N ASP A 209 14.29 13.13 9.13
CA ASP A 209 12.89 12.77 8.82
C ASP A 209 12.79 11.75 7.67
N TYR A 210 13.73 11.79 6.71
CA TYR A 210 13.84 10.78 5.65
C TYR A 210 14.45 9.48 6.17
N TRP A 211 15.52 9.54 6.97
CA TRP A 211 16.34 8.38 7.33
C TRP A 211 15.79 7.58 8.52
N THR A 212 15.25 8.24 9.54
CA THR A 212 14.77 7.59 10.78
C THR A 212 13.81 6.43 10.53
N PRO A 213 12.85 6.48 9.60
CA PRO A 213 11.96 5.36 9.31
C PRO A 213 12.69 4.07 8.90
N PHE A 214 13.85 4.15 8.26
CA PHE A 214 14.65 2.97 7.90
C PHE A 214 15.33 2.31 9.11
N LEU A 215 15.32 2.94 10.26
CA LEU A 215 15.87 2.40 11.51
C LEU A 215 14.81 1.63 12.34
N SER A 216 13.54 1.61 11.93
CA SER A 216 12.44 1.00 12.69
C SER A 216 12.50 -0.53 12.79
N GLY A 217 13.27 -1.19 11.93
CA GLY A 217 13.37 -2.65 11.85
C GLY A 217 12.15 -3.34 11.23
N GLN A 218 11.08 -2.60 10.90
CA GLN A 218 9.84 -3.15 10.33
C GLN A 218 9.78 -2.95 8.81
N GLY A 219 9.56 -4.05 8.08
CA GLY A 219 9.57 -4.06 6.61
C GLY A 219 10.92 -4.47 6.01
N ALA A 220 10.98 -4.62 4.69
CA ALA A 220 12.16 -5.18 4.00
C ALA A 220 13.39 -4.27 4.14
N ALA A 221 13.27 -2.97 3.86
CA ALA A 221 14.39 -2.04 3.92
C ALA A 221 14.86 -1.79 5.37
N PRO A 222 13.98 -1.47 6.35
CA PRO A 222 14.39 -1.36 7.74
C PRO A 222 14.98 -2.64 8.32
N GLY A 223 14.40 -3.80 8.00
CA GLY A 223 14.96 -5.10 8.42
C GLY A 223 16.36 -5.35 7.86
N TYR A 224 16.59 -4.95 6.60
CA TYR A 224 17.93 -5.04 6.01
C TYR A 224 18.90 -4.10 6.72
N VAL A 225 18.54 -2.85 6.97
CA VAL A 225 19.39 -1.88 7.72
C VAL A 225 19.75 -2.40 9.10
N ALA A 226 18.79 -3.04 9.80
CA ALA A 226 19.03 -3.64 11.11
C ALA A 226 20.06 -4.79 11.09
N SER A 227 20.23 -5.47 9.95
CA SER A 227 21.22 -6.55 9.77
C SER A 227 22.62 -6.07 9.45
N LEU A 228 22.80 -4.78 9.12
CA LEU A 228 24.10 -4.21 8.75
C LEU A 228 24.97 -3.93 9.98
N SER A 229 26.30 -4.05 9.82
CA SER A 229 27.24 -3.47 10.78
C SER A 229 27.10 -1.95 10.83
N GLU A 230 27.54 -1.33 11.94
CA GLU A 230 27.48 0.13 12.11
C GLU A 230 28.23 0.86 11.00
N GLU A 231 29.42 0.36 10.61
CA GLU A 231 30.23 0.90 9.52
C GLU A 231 29.47 0.89 8.18
N ARG A 232 28.84 -0.23 7.82
CA ARG A 232 28.06 -0.35 6.58
C ARG A 232 26.80 0.51 6.62
N ARG A 233 26.16 0.64 7.77
CA ARG A 233 25.00 1.50 7.97
C ARG A 233 25.38 2.96 7.79
N THR A 234 26.52 3.39 8.32
CA THR A 234 27.05 4.74 8.15
C THR A 234 27.37 5.01 6.69
N ALA A 235 28.07 4.10 6.01
CA ALA A 235 28.39 4.24 4.59
C ALA A 235 27.12 4.36 3.71
N LEU A 236 26.10 3.56 4.00
CA LEU A 236 24.79 3.64 3.31
C LEU A 236 24.12 5.00 3.57
N ARG A 237 24.05 5.43 4.83
CA ARG A 237 23.47 6.70 5.23
C ARG A 237 24.13 7.87 4.49
N ASP A 238 25.46 7.91 4.45
CA ASP A 238 26.23 8.98 3.82
C ASP A 238 26.03 8.97 2.30
N LEU A 239 26.01 7.80 1.68
CA LEU A 239 25.76 7.66 0.25
C LEU A 239 24.35 8.12 -0.13
N VAL A 240 23.34 7.72 0.62
CA VAL A 240 21.94 8.17 0.42
C VAL A 240 21.83 9.68 0.60
N HIS A 241 22.44 10.23 1.66
CA HIS A 241 22.47 11.67 1.93
C HIS A 241 23.07 12.46 0.75
N SER A 242 24.19 11.97 0.19
CA SER A 242 24.86 12.64 -0.93
C SER A 242 24.06 12.68 -2.23
N ARG A 243 23.06 11.80 -2.38
CA ARG A 243 22.24 11.65 -3.60
C ARG A 243 20.90 12.35 -3.54
N LEU A 244 20.42 12.61 -2.33
CA LEU A 244 19.12 13.23 -2.14
C LEU A 244 19.13 14.70 -2.59
N PRO A 245 18.05 15.20 -3.22
CA PRO A 245 17.91 16.59 -3.63
C PRO A 245 17.55 17.46 -2.40
N ILE A 246 18.52 17.67 -1.52
CA ILE A 246 18.36 18.46 -0.30
C ILE A 246 18.35 19.94 -0.67
N ALA A 247 17.29 20.65 -0.34
CA ALA A 247 17.16 22.08 -0.57
C ALA A 247 18.01 22.90 0.42
N ALA A 248 18.17 24.20 0.16
CA ALA A 248 19.00 25.08 1.00
C ALA A 248 18.48 25.20 2.44
N ASP A 249 17.18 24.98 2.67
CA ASP A 249 16.55 24.96 4.01
C ASP A 249 16.61 23.58 4.68
N GLY A 250 17.26 22.60 4.05
CA GLY A 250 17.39 21.23 4.54
C GLY A 250 16.24 20.30 4.14
N SER A 251 15.15 20.81 3.58
CA SER A 251 13.99 19.99 3.16
C SER A 251 14.29 19.11 1.95
N ILE A 252 13.56 18.00 1.83
CA ILE A 252 13.69 17.04 0.73
C ILE A 252 12.31 16.83 0.12
N SER A 253 12.12 17.27 -1.12
CA SER A 253 10.88 17.09 -1.86
C SER A 253 11.03 15.97 -2.88
N LEU A 254 10.32 14.86 -2.67
CA LEU A 254 10.27 13.72 -3.57
C LEU A 254 8.83 13.47 -4.03
N THR A 255 8.65 12.43 -4.82
CA THR A 255 7.34 11.91 -5.24
C THR A 255 7.24 10.43 -4.94
N ALA A 256 6.02 9.95 -4.70
CA ALA A 256 5.70 8.54 -4.72
C ALA A 256 4.58 8.31 -5.72
N ARG A 257 4.75 7.27 -6.55
CA ARG A 257 3.73 6.78 -7.47
C ARG A 257 3.07 5.54 -6.91
N ALA A 258 1.74 5.50 -6.98
CA ALA A 258 0.97 4.29 -6.88
C ALA A 258 0.38 3.94 -8.26
N TRP A 259 0.36 2.65 -8.60
CA TRP A 259 -0.41 2.13 -9.72
C TRP A 259 -1.77 1.69 -9.20
N ALA A 260 -2.81 2.31 -9.73
CA ALA A 260 -4.21 1.96 -9.45
C ALA A 260 -4.77 1.13 -10.59
N VAL A 261 -5.69 0.21 -10.26
CA VAL A 261 -6.47 -0.58 -11.19
C VAL A 261 -7.92 -0.61 -10.74
N LYS A 262 -8.87 -0.58 -11.68
CA LYS A 262 -10.30 -0.83 -11.45
C LYS A 262 -10.85 -1.71 -12.56
N GLY A 263 -11.94 -2.42 -12.26
CA GLY A 263 -12.73 -3.16 -13.23
C GLY A 263 -14.17 -3.28 -12.77
N ILE A 264 -15.07 -3.57 -13.68
CA ILE A 264 -16.51 -3.72 -13.45
C ILE A 264 -16.87 -5.19 -13.47
N ARG A 265 -17.68 -5.65 -12.50
CA ARG A 265 -18.22 -7.01 -12.51
C ARG A 265 -19.28 -7.23 -13.58
#